data_4382cfa44d34f1e8868334cb988f596c
#
_entry.id   4382cfa44d34f1e8868334cb988f596c
#
_cell.length_a   1.000
_cell.length_b   1.000
_cell.length_c   1.000
_cell.angle_alpha   90.00
_cell.angle_beta   90.00
_cell.angle_gamma   90.00
#
_symmetry.space_group_name_H-M   'P 1'
#
loop_
_entity.id
_entity.type
_entity.pdbx_description
1 polymer ?
#
loop_
_entity_poly.entity_id
_entity_poly.type
_entity_poly.pdbx_seq_one_letter_code
_entity_poly.pdbx_strand_id
1 'polypeptide(L)'
;MLLGAPMTALAVETIRLESDAVVLEVTPELGGRGLWFSLQGRGNVLKVGAAVETQPAPEVSATADDIGYLGHDVWLGPQSQWWLQQDANRARRKAAANWPPDPYLALATTRIVEATGQRLVLEGAPSPVSGVQLRKIFALDPERPDTVELRAQARNVRDTPVAWDLWFNTRVAPSTRVYVPVAGQQDVRVEPSTGATIAPLLPRVGDGLFSFERSPLPAGATTRRGKVFLQPSAGWMAGFAGDQLFIIRFPHQARSSIHPEQGQVELYLDDAADPGDGLLEMEVHAPYRTLQPGQSMEAAERWTVLPYDGADTREAQLAFLCGEAAERLEEPNLCGTANPRR
;
A
#
# COMPACT_ATOMS: atom_id res chain seq x y z
N MET A 1 19.59 -30.99 9.14
CA MET A 1 19.38 -30.24 10.38
C MET A 1 19.26 -28.80 9.97
N LEU A 2 18.03 -28.37 9.63
CA LEU A 2 17.72 -27.00 9.20
C LEU A 2 17.62 -26.16 10.46
N LEU A 3 18.61 -25.27 10.66
CA LEU A 3 18.55 -24.23 11.67
C LEU A 3 17.50 -23.20 11.21
N GLY A 4 16.34 -23.22 11.87
CA GLY A 4 15.36 -22.15 11.72
C GLY A 4 16.00 -20.82 12.13
N ALA A 5 15.94 -19.81 11.26
CA ALA A 5 16.30 -18.45 11.61
C ALA A 5 15.42 -18.02 12.81
N PRO A 6 15.97 -17.33 13.83
CA PRO A 6 15.18 -16.82 14.92
C PRO A 6 14.17 -15.81 14.35
N MET A 7 12.86 -16.10 14.51
CA MET A 7 11.83 -15.07 14.37
C MET A 7 12.11 -14.02 15.44
N THR A 8 12.53 -12.85 15.05
CA THR A 8 12.54 -11.66 15.92
C THR A 8 11.09 -11.42 16.36
N ALA A 9 10.84 -11.48 17.65
CA ALA A 9 9.52 -11.15 18.18
C ALA A 9 9.24 -9.67 17.92
N LEU A 10 8.13 -9.36 17.24
CA LEU A 10 7.63 -7.99 17.10
C LEU A 10 7.33 -7.42 18.50
N ALA A 11 7.64 -6.13 18.72
CA ALA A 11 7.35 -5.46 19.99
C ALA A 11 5.85 -5.18 20.20
N VAL A 12 5.04 -5.34 19.13
CA VAL A 12 3.57 -5.17 19.14
C VAL A 12 2.88 -6.52 19.01
N GLU A 13 1.70 -6.63 19.62
CA GLU A 13 0.85 -7.82 19.47
C GLU A 13 0.29 -7.89 18.05
N THR A 14 0.31 -9.10 17.45
CA THR A 14 -0.28 -9.35 16.14
C THR A 14 -1.36 -10.43 16.21
N ILE A 15 -2.35 -10.31 15.35
CA ILE A 15 -3.37 -11.33 15.09
C ILE A 15 -3.03 -11.96 13.73
N ARG A 16 -2.87 -13.28 13.75
CA ARG A 16 -2.51 -14.07 12.57
C ARG A 16 -3.75 -14.68 11.93
N LEU A 17 -3.90 -14.44 10.62
CA LEU A 17 -4.81 -15.13 9.74
C LEU A 17 -3.97 -16.01 8.80
N GLU A 18 -4.33 -17.27 8.66
CA GLU A 18 -3.58 -18.18 7.79
C GLU A 18 -4.47 -19.20 7.08
N SER A 19 -4.07 -19.53 5.88
CA SER A 19 -4.56 -20.65 5.09
C SER A 19 -3.44 -21.67 4.87
N ASP A 20 -3.70 -22.72 4.11
CA ASP A 20 -2.64 -23.64 3.70
C ASP A 20 -1.60 -22.98 2.78
N ALA A 21 -1.91 -21.83 2.17
CA ALA A 21 -1.04 -21.14 1.22
C ALA A 21 -0.40 -19.86 1.77
N VAL A 22 -1.12 -19.07 2.56
CA VAL A 22 -0.64 -17.74 2.96
C VAL A 22 -0.75 -17.46 4.46
N VAL A 23 0.07 -16.50 4.90
CA VAL A 23 0.05 -15.91 6.24
C VAL A 23 -0.14 -14.41 6.12
N LEU A 24 -1.08 -13.86 6.89
CA LEU A 24 -1.25 -12.43 7.13
C LEU A 24 -1.18 -12.15 8.63
N GLU A 25 -0.34 -11.19 9.04
CA GLU A 25 -0.33 -10.71 10.44
C GLU A 25 -0.70 -9.24 10.49
N VAL A 26 -1.64 -8.92 11.37
CA VAL A 26 -2.18 -7.58 11.56
C VAL A 26 -2.09 -7.22 13.04
N THR A 27 -1.55 -6.06 13.36
CA THR A 27 -1.62 -5.54 14.73
C THR A 27 -2.89 -4.72 14.92
N PRO A 28 -3.66 -4.92 16.01
CA PRO A 28 -4.72 -4.00 16.41
C PRO A 28 -4.19 -2.67 16.93
N GLU A 29 -2.93 -2.64 17.35
CA GLU A 29 -2.20 -1.42 17.67
C GLU A 29 -1.84 -0.66 16.40
N LEU A 30 -1.24 0.51 16.49
CA LEU A 30 -0.69 1.27 15.37
C LEU A 30 -1.68 1.45 14.18
N GLY A 31 -2.94 1.77 14.49
CA GLY A 31 -3.98 2.03 13.50
C GLY A 31 -4.61 0.78 12.88
N GLY A 32 -4.33 -0.42 13.38
CA GLY A 32 -4.78 -1.67 12.75
C GLY A 32 -4.00 -1.94 11.45
N ARG A 33 -2.69 -2.13 11.59
CA ARG A 33 -1.68 -2.17 10.51
C ARG A 33 -1.32 -3.60 10.12
N GLY A 34 -1.26 -3.89 8.80
CA GLY A 34 -0.69 -5.14 8.28
C GLY A 34 0.85 -5.11 8.38
N LEU A 35 1.42 -6.10 9.06
CA LEU A 35 2.87 -6.18 9.28
C LEU A 35 3.53 -7.36 8.59
N TRP A 36 2.77 -8.38 8.23
CA TRP A 36 3.30 -9.55 7.52
C TRP A 36 2.29 -10.03 6.47
N PHE A 37 2.77 -10.32 5.27
CA PHE A 37 2.04 -11.07 4.26
C PHE A 37 3.03 -11.90 3.44
N SER A 38 2.78 -13.20 3.28
CA SER A 38 3.64 -14.09 2.51
C SER A 38 2.94 -15.39 2.16
N LEU A 39 3.51 -16.13 1.22
CA LEU A 39 3.28 -17.56 1.14
C LEU A 39 3.79 -18.27 2.40
N GLN A 40 3.17 -19.40 2.75
CA GLN A 40 3.63 -20.25 3.84
C GLN A 40 5.11 -20.63 3.66
N GLY A 41 5.91 -20.40 4.72
CA GLY A 41 7.34 -20.72 4.74
C GLY A 41 8.24 -19.78 3.93
N ARG A 42 7.71 -18.69 3.35
CA ARG A 42 8.50 -17.67 2.65
C ARG A 42 8.62 -16.38 3.46
N GLY A 43 9.48 -15.47 3.00
CA GLY A 43 9.71 -14.18 3.63
C GLY A 43 8.55 -13.21 3.45
N ASN A 44 8.50 -12.20 4.32
CA ASN A 44 7.51 -11.13 4.26
C ASN A 44 7.65 -10.32 2.98
N VAL A 45 6.58 -10.14 2.21
CA VAL A 45 6.58 -9.24 1.05
C VAL A 45 6.42 -7.78 1.48
N LEU A 46 5.87 -7.52 2.67
CA LEU A 46 5.76 -6.18 3.21
C LEU A 46 7.07 -5.71 3.80
N LYS A 47 7.42 -4.45 3.57
CA LYS A 47 8.50 -3.79 4.30
C LYS A 47 7.96 -3.19 5.59
N VAL A 48 8.48 -3.65 6.71
CA VAL A 48 8.16 -3.17 8.05
C VAL A 48 9.32 -2.33 8.57
N GLY A 49 9.01 -1.19 9.19
CA GLY A 49 10.03 -0.31 9.78
C GLY A 49 10.56 -0.88 11.10
N ALA A 50 11.85 -0.70 11.36
CA ALA A 50 12.49 -1.12 12.61
C ALA A 50 11.84 -0.52 13.88
N ALA A 51 11.11 0.56 13.72
CA ALA A 51 10.35 1.20 14.79
C ALA A 51 9.31 0.28 15.44
N VAL A 52 8.75 -0.68 14.69
CA VAL A 52 7.79 -1.67 15.23
C VAL A 52 8.41 -2.51 16.35
N GLU A 53 9.71 -2.80 16.27
CA GLU A 53 10.45 -3.57 17.29
C GLU A 53 11.07 -2.69 18.37
N THR A 54 11.41 -1.44 18.04
CA THR A 54 12.30 -0.61 18.87
C THR A 54 11.60 0.57 19.53
N GLN A 55 10.40 0.94 19.10
CA GLN A 55 9.69 2.10 19.64
C GLN A 55 8.31 1.68 20.17
N PRO A 56 7.97 2.08 21.41
CA PRO A 56 6.64 1.83 21.95
C PRO A 56 5.59 2.59 21.11
N ALA A 57 4.34 2.11 21.15
CA ALA A 57 3.22 2.84 20.57
C ALA A 57 3.17 4.27 21.17
N PRO A 58 3.12 5.33 20.33
CA PRO A 58 3.14 6.69 20.81
C PRO A 58 1.83 7.06 21.50
N GLU A 59 1.87 8.07 22.35
CA GLU A 59 0.66 8.74 22.79
C GLU A 59 -0.02 9.40 21.58
N VAL A 60 -1.26 9.02 21.30
CA VAL A 60 -2.00 9.50 20.14
C VAL A 60 -2.53 10.90 20.40
N SER A 61 -2.04 11.87 19.67
CA SER A 61 -2.48 13.26 19.72
C SER A 61 -2.36 13.93 18.35
N ALA A 62 -3.02 15.08 18.17
CA ALA A 62 -2.89 15.86 16.94
C ALA A 62 -1.48 16.48 16.75
N THR A 63 -0.59 16.33 17.72
CA THR A 63 0.82 16.77 17.64
C THR A 63 1.78 15.62 17.37
N ALA A 64 1.33 14.38 17.44
CA ALA A 64 2.16 13.21 17.13
C ALA A 64 2.67 13.25 15.68
N ASP A 65 3.90 12.81 15.48
CA ASP A 65 4.49 12.66 14.16
C ASP A 65 4.39 11.22 13.67
N ASP A 66 4.64 10.99 12.37
CA ASP A 66 4.80 9.66 11.83
C ASP A 66 6.09 9.02 12.37
N ILE A 67 6.02 7.73 12.69
CA ILE A 67 7.14 6.98 13.28
C ILE A 67 7.79 6.04 12.25
N GLY A 68 7.21 5.93 11.07
CA GLY A 68 7.77 5.07 10.02
C GLY A 68 7.64 3.57 10.33
N TYR A 69 6.52 3.15 10.92
CA TYR A 69 6.21 1.73 11.12
C TYR A 69 6.06 0.95 9.82
N LEU A 70 5.76 1.63 8.69
CA LEU A 70 5.59 1.06 7.36
C LEU A 70 4.50 -0.03 7.31
N GLY A 71 4.77 -1.19 6.68
CA GLY A 71 3.78 -2.23 6.47
C GLY A 71 2.64 -1.77 5.56
N HIS A 72 1.41 -2.21 5.87
CA HIS A 72 0.21 -1.73 5.17
C HIS A 72 -0.66 -0.91 6.10
N ASP A 73 -1.09 0.25 5.63
CA ASP A 73 -2.03 1.12 6.34
C ASP A 73 -3.06 1.71 5.39
N VAL A 74 -4.13 2.26 5.95
CA VAL A 74 -5.17 2.98 5.21
C VAL A 74 -5.18 4.42 5.69
N TRP A 75 -4.91 5.33 4.77
CA TRP A 75 -4.97 6.77 4.95
C TRP A 75 -6.23 7.34 4.28
N LEU A 76 -6.36 8.64 4.34
CA LEU A 76 -7.37 9.40 3.59
C LEU A 76 -6.66 10.33 2.62
N GLY A 77 -7.16 10.43 1.39
CA GLY A 77 -6.68 11.39 0.41
C GLY A 77 -7.70 12.52 0.16
N PRO A 78 -7.25 13.65 -0.39
CA PRO A 78 -5.88 13.94 -0.78
C PRO A 78 -5.01 14.44 0.38
N GLN A 79 -3.72 14.23 0.28
CA GLN A 79 -2.72 14.63 1.28
C GLN A 79 -2.74 16.14 1.57
N SER A 80 -2.99 16.96 0.56
CA SER A 80 -3.06 18.41 0.68
C SER A 80 -4.17 18.90 1.64
N GLN A 81 -5.17 18.07 1.93
CA GLN A 81 -6.33 18.41 2.76
C GLN A 81 -6.19 17.97 4.22
N TRP A 82 -5.19 17.17 4.57
CA TRP A 82 -5.11 16.48 5.88
C TRP A 82 -5.29 17.39 7.09
N TRP A 83 -4.71 18.58 7.05
CA TRP A 83 -4.70 19.49 8.20
C TRP A 83 -5.55 20.75 8.01
N LEU A 84 -6.23 20.91 6.87
CA LEU A 84 -6.92 22.18 6.56
C LEU A 84 -8.24 22.35 7.33
N GLN A 85 -9.03 21.29 7.48
CA GLN A 85 -10.40 21.38 8.00
C GLN A 85 -10.54 20.78 9.40
N GLN A 86 -9.63 21.17 10.32
CA GLN A 86 -9.62 20.70 11.70
C GLN A 86 -9.18 21.81 12.67
N ASP A 87 -9.57 21.69 13.93
CA ASP A 87 -9.18 22.61 15.02
C ASP A 87 -8.29 21.93 16.07
N ALA A 88 -8.00 20.63 15.92
CA ALA A 88 -7.20 19.85 16.85
C ALA A 88 -5.72 20.30 16.88
N ASN A 89 -5.20 20.80 15.76
CA ASN A 89 -3.85 21.39 15.67
C ASN A 89 -3.85 22.63 14.78
N ARG A 90 -4.02 23.80 15.41
CA ARG A 90 -4.07 25.08 14.71
C ARG A 90 -2.76 25.45 14.02
N ALA A 91 -1.61 24.98 14.54
CA ALA A 91 -0.30 25.27 13.93
C ALA A 91 -0.16 24.54 12.58
N ARG A 92 -0.49 23.23 12.52
CA ARG A 92 -0.50 22.46 11.27
C ARG A 92 -1.52 23.02 10.27
N ARG A 93 -2.71 23.42 10.73
CA ARG A 93 -3.70 24.07 9.88
C ARG A 93 -3.17 25.37 9.27
N LYS A 94 -2.58 26.25 10.09
CA LYS A 94 -2.02 27.54 9.63
C LYS A 94 -0.88 27.34 8.63
N ALA A 95 -0.09 26.29 8.81
CA ALA A 95 1.01 25.93 7.90
C ALA A 95 0.53 25.24 6.62
N ALA A 96 -0.76 24.92 6.48
CA ALA A 96 -1.28 24.03 5.45
C ALA A 96 -0.43 22.75 5.32
N ALA A 97 -0.11 22.15 6.47
CA ALA A 97 0.77 20.98 6.51
C ALA A 97 0.18 19.82 5.69
N ASN A 98 1.03 19.15 4.95
CA ASN A 98 0.68 17.93 4.21
C ASN A 98 1.35 16.68 4.81
N TRP A 99 1.93 16.80 6.01
CA TRP A 99 2.55 15.72 6.78
C TRP A 99 2.45 16.02 8.29
N PRO A 100 2.37 15.03 9.16
CA PRO A 100 2.17 13.60 8.89
C PRO A 100 0.71 13.28 8.53
N PRO A 101 0.38 11.98 8.19
CA PRO A 101 -1.00 11.52 8.11
C PRO A 101 -1.71 11.65 9.47
N ASP A 102 -3.03 11.51 9.49
CA ASP A 102 -3.86 11.62 10.69
C ASP A 102 -3.41 10.62 11.78
N PRO A 103 -2.85 11.07 12.91
CA PRO A 103 -2.33 10.17 13.94
C PRO A 103 -3.41 9.30 14.60
N TYR A 104 -4.66 9.75 14.63
CA TYR A 104 -5.76 8.97 15.20
C TYR A 104 -6.16 7.78 14.33
N LEU A 105 -5.85 7.83 13.03
CA LEU A 105 -6.08 6.73 12.11
C LEU A 105 -4.85 5.82 11.97
N ALA A 106 -3.65 6.41 12.03
CA ALA A 106 -2.39 5.72 11.74
C ALA A 106 -1.73 5.08 12.97
N LEU A 107 -1.97 5.62 14.18
CA LEU A 107 -1.24 5.23 15.39
C LEU A 107 -2.13 4.71 16.52
N ALA A 108 -3.44 5.03 16.53
CA ALA A 108 -4.32 4.64 17.63
C ALA A 108 -4.55 3.13 17.65
N THR A 109 -4.62 2.56 18.86
CA THR A 109 -5.10 1.19 19.05
C THR A 109 -6.55 1.08 18.58
N THR A 110 -6.83 0.05 17.80
CA THR A 110 -8.15 -0.26 17.28
C THR A 110 -8.85 -1.28 18.18
N ARG A 111 -10.17 -1.19 18.23
CA ARG A 111 -10.98 -2.19 18.92
C ARG A 111 -11.21 -3.40 18.03
N ILE A 112 -10.91 -4.58 18.55
CA ILE A 112 -11.23 -5.85 17.88
C ILE A 112 -12.73 -6.05 17.98
N VAL A 113 -13.42 -6.11 16.84
CA VAL A 113 -14.88 -6.39 16.75
C VAL A 113 -15.11 -7.88 16.54
N GLU A 114 -14.25 -8.50 15.73
CA GLU A 114 -14.27 -9.91 15.39
C GLU A 114 -12.83 -10.38 15.17
N ALA A 115 -12.47 -11.53 15.69
CA ALA A 115 -11.19 -12.18 15.40
C ALA A 115 -11.42 -13.70 15.33
N THR A 116 -11.19 -14.26 14.14
CA THR A 116 -11.18 -15.69 13.89
C THR A 116 -9.90 -16.05 13.13
N GLY A 117 -9.58 -17.31 12.94
CA GLY A 117 -8.41 -17.71 12.13
C GLY A 117 -8.51 -17.30 10.65
N GLN A 118 -9.69 -16.87 10.18
CA GLN A 118 -9.94 -16.53 8.77
C GLN A 118 -10.40 -15.07 8.56
N ARG A 119 -10.78 -14.38 9.63
CA ARG A 119 -11.35 -13.03 9.53
C ARG A 119 -11.02 -12.19 10.76
N LEU A 120 -10.61 -10.95 10.51
CA LEU A 120 -10.36 -9.94 11.53
C LEU A 120 -11.11 -8.66 11.17
N VAL A 121 -11.87 -8.11 12.13
CA VAL A 121 -12.56 -6.82 11.99
C VAL A 121 -12.07 -5.89 13.10
N LEU A 122 -11.49 -4.78 12.69
CA LEU A 122 -10.96 -3.74 13.56
C LEU A 122 -11.76 -2.45 13.39
N GLU A 123 -12.03 -1.77 14.49
CA GLU A 123 -12.69 -0.47 14.51
C GLU A 123 -11.80 0.56 15.20
N GLY A 124 -11.40 1.59 14.46
CA GLY A 124 -10.57 2.69 14.95
C GLY A 124 -11.36 3.67 15.84
N ALA A 125 -10.63 4.54 16.51
CA ALA A 125 -11.22 5.65 17.24
C ALA A 125 -11.76 6.73 16.25
N PRO A 126 -12.79 7.50 16.63
CA PRO A 126 -13.16 8.72 15.91
C PRO A 126 -12.02 9.71 15.88
N SER A 127 -11.65 10.21 14.69
CA SER A 127 -10.59 11.21 14.56
C SER A 127 -11.14 12.63 14.66
N PRO A 128 -10.57 13.48 15.52
CA PRO A 128 -10.85 14.91 15.53
C PRO A 128 -10.15 15.66 14.39
N VAL A 129 -9.16 15.04 13.74
CA VAL A 129 -8.40 15.63 12.62
C VAL A 129 -9.17 15.48 11.33
N SER A 130 -9.39 14.25 10.85
CA SER A 130 -10.10 13.99 9.59
C SER A 130 -11.63 14.02 9.72
N GLY A 131 -12.16 13.83 10.93
CA GLY A 131 -13.59 13.75 11.16
C GLY A 131 -14.22 12.43 10.77
N VAL A 132 -13.43 11.38 10.64
CA VAL A 132 -13.94 10.04 10.32
C VAL A 132 -13.52 9.01 11.36
N GLN A 133 -14.25 7.89 11.36
CA GLN A 133 -13.90 6.66 12.05
C GLN A 133 -13.66 5.59 10.98
N LEU A 134 -12.51 4.91 11.05
CA LEU A 134 -12.19 3.79 10.15
C LEU A 134 -12.61 2.46 10.76
N ARG A 135 -13.13 1.59 9.89
CA ARG A 135 -13.30 0.16 10.14
C ARG A 135 -12.51 -0.59 9.08
N LYS A 136 -11.65 -1.53 9.50
CA LYS A 136 -10.82 -2.34 8.62
C LYS A 136 -11.23 -3.81 8.78
N ILE A 137 -11.29 -4.52 7.66
CA ILE A 137 -11.65 -5.93 7.60
C ILE A 137 -10.56 -6.63 6.80
N PHE A 138 -10.01 -7.69 7.37
CA PHE A 138 -9.08 -8.60 6.72
C PHE A 138 -9.73 -9.98 6.71
N ALA A 139 -9.79 -10.62 5.56
CA ALA A 139 -10.41 -11.93 5.43
C ALA A 139 -9.65 -12.79 4.42
N LEU A 140 -9.43 -14.06 4.76
CA LEU A 140 -8.96 -15.05 3.81
C LEU A 140 -10.07 -15.32 2.78
N ASP A 141 -9.69 -15.47 1.51
CA ASP A 141 -10.63 -15.86 0.47
C ASP A 141 -10.92 -17.37 0.60
N PRO A 142 -12.18 -17.78 0.77
CA PRO A 142 -12.51 -19.18 1.00
C PRO A 142 -12.31 -20.08 -0.23
N GLU A 143 -12.27 -19.49 -1.43
CA GLU A 143 -12.12 -20.21 -2.70
C GLU A 143 -10.67 -20.17 -3.22
N ARG A 144 -9.88 -19.16 -2.76
CA ARG A 144 -8.50 -18.92 -3.18
C ARG A 144 -7.59 -18.84 -1.97
N PRO A 145 -6.97 -19.95 -1.56
CA PRO A 145 -6.16 -20.00 -0.34
C PRO A 145 -4.90 -19.10 -0.38
N ASP A 146 -4.48 -18.64 -1.56
CA ASP A 146 -3.38 -17.72 -1.82
C ASP A 146 -3.79 -16.24 -1.80
N THR A 147 -5.06 -15.95 -1.45
CA THR A 147 -5.66 -14.62 -1.55
C THR A 147 -6.28 -14.17 -0.22
N VAL A 148 -6.10 -12.88 0.09
CA VAL A 148 -6.80 -12.18 1.19
C VAL A 148 -7.55 -10.98 0.65
N GLU A 149 -8.70 -10.65 1.23
CA GLU A 149 -9.44 -9.42 1.00
C GLU A 149 -9.18 -8.44 2.14
N LEU A 150 -8.82 -7.22 1.79
CA LEU A 150 -8.72 -6.07 2.67
C LEU A 150 -9.83 -5.09 2.33
N ARG A 151 -10.66 -4.74 3.30
CA ARG A 151 -11.74 -3.77 3.14
C ARG A 151 -11.63 -2.69 4.18
N ALA A 152 -11.76 -1.44 3.75
CA ALA A 152 -11.81 -0.28 4.63
C ALA A 152 -13.14 0.45 4.46
N GLN A 153 -13.71 0.90 5.58
CA GLN A 153 -14.88 1.76 5.62
C GLN A 153 -14.54 3.01 6.43
N ALA A 154 -14.80 4.20 5.87
CA ALA A 154 -14.70 5.48 6.57
C ALA A 154 -16.11 6.05 6.80
N ARG A 155 -16.45 6.30 8.05
CA ARG A 155 -17.71 6.93 8.45
C ARG A 155 -17.47 8.36 8.90
N ASN A 156 -18.21 9.32 8.37
CA ASN A 156 -18.19 10.69 8.89
C ASN A 156 -18.80 10.73 10.29
N VAL A 157 -18.00 11.17 11.28
CA VAL A 157 -18.39 11.29 12.69
C VAL A 157 -18.56 12.74 13.12
N ARG A 158 -18.45 13.71 12.20
CA ARG A 158 -18.77 15.11 12.45
C ARG A 158 -20.25 15.39 12.19
N ASP A 159 -20.72 16.52 12.67
CA ASP A 159 -22.02 17.11 12.37
C ASP A 159 -22.03 17.94 11.06
N THR A 160 -20.90 18.03 10.39
CA THR A 160 -20.70 18.73 9.12
C THR A 160 -20.16 17.76 8.06
N PRO A 161 -20.37 18.05 6.76
CA PRO A 161 -19.80 17.23 5.69
C PRO A 161 -18.26 17.18 5.74
N VAL A 162 -17.69 16.01 5.36
CA VAL A 162 -16.26 15.82 5.12
C VAL A 162 -16.07 15.25 3.72
N ALA A 163 -14.93 15.51 3.08
CA ALA A 163 -14.65 15.03 1.74
C ALA A 163 -13.28 14.35 1.69
N TRP A 164 -13.28 13.06 1.36
CA TRP A 164 -12.11 12.19 1.37
C TRP A 164 -12.21 11.08 0.33
N ASP A 165 -11.09 10.45 0.01
CA ASP A 165 -11.03 9.07 -0.49
C ASP A 165 -10.37 8.15 0.53
N LEU A 166 -10.49 6.83 0.32
CA LEU A 166 -9.72 5.81 1.03
C LEU A 166 -8.44 5.55 0.24
N TRP A 167 -7.31 5.71 0.91
CA TRP A 167 -5.97 5.56 0.36
C TRP A 167 -5.27 4.38 1.00
N PHE A 168 -5.20 3.26 0.29
CA PHE A 168 -4.45 2.08 0.70
C PHE A 168 -2.98 2.30 0.41
N ASN A 169 -2.12 2.16 1.41
CA ASN A 169 -0.69 2.35 1.27
C ASN A 169 0.06 1.10 1.73
N THR A 170 0.68 0.39 0.79
CA THR A 170 1.39 -0.87 0.99
C THR A 170 2.87 -0.68 0.70
N ARG A 171 3.73 -0.86 1.72
CA ARG A 171 5.19 -0.70 1.59
C ARG A 171 5.83 -2.05 1.34
N VAL A 172 6.70 -2.08 0.35
CA VAL A 172 7.50 -3.25 -0.02
C VAL A 172 8.98 -2.84 -0.13
N ALA A 173 9.87 -3.82 -0.26
CA ALA A 173 11.29 -3.52 -0.46
C ALA A 173 11.52 -2.67 -1.73
N PRO A 174 12.46 -1.72 -1.74
CA PRO A 174 12.74 -0.89 -2.92
C PRO A 174 13.23 -1.71 -4.12
N SER A 175 13.76 -2.91 -3.86
CA SER A 175 14.14 -3.88 -4.89
C SER A 175 12.95 -4.57 -5.57
N THR A 176 11.72 -4.40 -5.09
CA THR A 176 10.54 -4.97 -5.72
C THR A 176 10.35 -4.39 -7.12
N ARG A 177 10.22 -5.25 -8.13
CA ARG A 177 9.93 -4.81 -9.49
C ARG A 177 8.42 -4.74 -9.71
N VAL A 178 7.91 -3.51 -9.77
CA VAL A 178 6.47 -3.24 -9.91
C VAL A 178 6.05 -3.13 -11.37
N TYR A 179 4.84 -3.62 -11.66
CA TYR A 179 4.14 -3.50 -12.94
C TYR A 179 2.72 -3.00 -12.72
N VAL A 180 2.31 -1.98 -13.49
CA VAL A 180 0.96 -1.41 -13.47
C VAL A 180 0.46 -1.31 -14.90
N PRO A 181 -0.73 -1.83 -15.26
CA PRO A 181 -1.28 -1.68 -16.59
C PRO A 181 -1.62 -0.23 -16.87
N VAL A 182 -1.18 0.30 -18.00
CA VAL A 182 -1.47 1.66 -18.47
C VAL A 182 -1.76 1.65 -19.97
N ALA A 183 -2.64 2.53 -20.45
CA ALA A 183 -2.90 2.62 -21.88
C ALA A 183 -1.76 3.33 -22.64
N GLY A 184 -1.01 4.21 -21.98
CA GLY A 184 0.13 4.89 -22.57
C GLY A 184 0.79 5.90 -21.64
N GLN A 185 1.77 6.64 -22.18
CA GLN A 185 2.56 7.63 -21.43
C GLN A 185 1.69 8.78 -20.86
N GLN A 186 0.57 9.10 -21.50
CA GLN A 186 -0.38 10.14 -21.04
C GLN A 186 -1.04 9.81 -19.70
N ASP A 187 -1.04 8.55 -19.31
CA ASP A 187 -1.61 8.06 -18.05
C ASP A 187 -0.60 8.07 -16.90
N VAL A 188 0.60 8.59 -17.15
CA VAL A 188 1.71 8.60 -16.21
C VAL A 188 2.17 10.03 -15.95
N ARG A 189 2.08 10.48 -14.69
CA ARG A 189 2.66 11.75 -14.22
C ARG A 189 3.76 11.43 -13.21
N VAL A 190 4.95 11.98 -13.44
CA VAL A 190 6.10 11.81 -12.55
C VAL A 190 6.35 13.10 -11.79
N GLU A 191 6.49 12.99 -10.49
CA GLU A 191 6.89 14.08 -9.60
C GLU A 191 8.25 13.73 -8.98
N PRO A 192 9.34 14.32 -9.48
CA PRO A 192 10.67 14.03 -9.00
C PRO A 192 10.90 14.68 -7.64
N SER A 193 11.53 13.97 -6.72
CA SER A 193 12.11 14.60 -5.54
C SER A 193 13.35 15.42 -5.93
N THR A 194 13.57 16.52 -5.25
CA THR A 194 14.69 17.44 -5.53
C THR A 194 15.73 17.37 -4.42
N GLY A 195 17.01 17.43 -4.80
CA GLY A 195 18.14 17.43 -3.86
C GLY A 195 19.44 17.10 -4.56
N ALA A 196 20.57 17.61 -4.07
CA ALA A 196 21.87 17.45 -4.72
C ALA A 196 22.35 15.99 -4.82
N THR A 197 21.84 15.11 -3.92
CA THR A 197 22.20 13.69 -3.87
C THR A 197 21.06 12.77 -4.28
N ILE A 198 19.96 13.33 -4.82
CA ILE A 198 18.79 12.57 -5.25
C ILE A 198 18.82 12.39 -6.76
N ALA A 199 18.92 11.15 -7.22
CA ALA A 199 18.79 10.81 -8.64
C ALA A 199 17.30 10.78 -9.05
N PRO A 200 16.97 11.14 -10.31
CA PRO A 200 15.60 11.06 -10.82
C PRO A 200 15.15 9.59 -10.96
N LEU A 201 13.85 9.38 -10.88
CA LEU A 201 13.22 8.10 -11.24
C LEU A 201 13.50 7.77 -12.71
N LEU A 202 13.45 6.48 -13.04
CA LEU A 202 13.59 5.96 -14.41
C LEU A 202 12.28 5.26 -14.81
N PRO A 203 11.21 6.02 -15.12
CA PRO A 203 9.93 5.47 -15.53
C PRO A 203 10.04 4.82 -16.91
N ARG A 204 9.42 3.67 -17.08
CA ARG A 204 9.28 2.97 -18.33
C ARG A 204 7.83 2.65 -18.61
N VAL A 205 7.32 3.00 -19.77
CA VAL A 205 6.05 2.56 -20.33
C VAL A 205 6.33 1.73 -21.57
N GLY A 206 5.88 0.50 -21.59
CA GLY A 206 6.04 -0.43 -22.71
C GLY A 206 5.22 -1.69 -22.51
N ASP A 207 4.76 -2.29 -23.58
CA ASP A 207 3.95 -3.52 -23.56
C ASP A 207 2.61 -3.35 -22.80
N GLY A 208 2.05 -2.12 -22.78
CA GLY A 208 0.84 -1.81 -22.02
C GLY A 208 1.04 -1.72 -20.50
N LEU A 209 2.29 -1.66 -20.04
CA LEU A 209 2.63 -1.65 -18.62
C LEU A 209 3.57 -0.50 -18.29
N PHE A 210 3.37 0.07 -17.10
CA PHE A 210 4.34 0.90 -16.42
C PHE A 210 5.26 0.02 -15.55
N SER A 211 6.53 0.38 -15.44
CA SER A 211 7.51 -0.14 -14.48
C SER A 211 8.63 0.88 -14.26
N PHE A 212 9.51 0.64 -13.29
CA PHE A 212 10.78 1.37 -13.19
C PHE A 212 11.89 0.60 -13.88
N GLU A 213 12.74 1.33 -14.65
CA GLU A 213 14.03 0.81 -15.11
C GLU A 213 14.98 0.71 -13.90
N ARG A 214 15.75 -0.37 -13.84
CA ARG A 214 16.82 -0.53 -12.87
C ARG A 214 18.15 -0.10 -13.46
N SER A 215 18.81 0.80 -12.75
CA SER A 215 20.16 1.24 -13.10
C SER A 215 20.89 1.63 -11.81
N PRO A 216 22.18 1.39 -11.71
CA PRO A 216 22.97 1.88 -10.58
C PRO A 216 22.75 3.37 -10.34
N LEU A 217 22.91 3.79 -9.11
CA LEU A 217 22.89 5.22 -8.78
C LEU A 217 24.06 5.93 -9.48
N PRO A 218 23.83 7.12 -10.05
CA PRO A 218 24.92 7.92 -10.62
C PRO A 218 25.88 8.37 -9.51
N ALA A 219 27.12 8.67 -9.90
CA ALA A 219 28.13 9.15 -8.95
C ALA A 219 27.66 10.37 -8.18
N GLY A 220 27.80 10.33 -6.85
CA GLY A 220 27.38 11.38 -5.92
C GLY A 220 25.91 11.30 -5.48
N ALA A 221 25.08 10.46 -6.07
CA ALA A 221 23.73 10.23 -5.58
C ALA A 221 23.72 9.18 -4.45
N THR A 222 22.88 9.41 -3.45
CA THR A 222 22.67 8.49 -2.32
C THR A 222 21.34 7.75 -2.41
N THR A 223 20.43 8.23 -3.23
CA THR A 223 19.13 7.61 -3.49
C THR A 223 18.59 8.02 -4.86
N ARG A 224 17.68 7.21 -5.39
CA ARG A 224 16.77 7.54 -6.49
C ARG A 224 15.38 7.68 -5.92
N ARG A 225 14.79 8.88 -5.97
CA ARG A 225 13.54 9.15 -5.25
C ARG A 225 12.56 9.97 -6.08
N GLY A 226 11.28 9.68 -5.88
CA GLY A 226 10.17 10.45 -6.44
C GLY A 226 8.86 9.71 -6.35
N LYS A 227 7.81 10.36 -6.84
CA LYS A 227 6.46 9.82 -6.87
C LYS A 227 5.93 9.75 -8.31
N VAL A 228 5.18 8.71 -8.60
CA VAL A 228 4.52 8.52 -9.89
C VAL A 228 3.03 8.33 -9.64
N PHE A 229 2.23 9.05 -10.41
CA PHE A 229 0.77 9.02 -10.38
C PHE A 229 0.29 8.37 -11.67
N LEU A 230 -0.52 7.34 -11.56
CA LEU A 230 -0.94 6.51 -12.67
C LEU A 230 -2.46 6.45 -12.75
N GLN A 231 -2.97 6.56 -13.98
CA GLN A 231 -4.32 6.08 -14.28
C GLN A 231 -4.17 4.69 -14.89
N PRO A 232 -4.42 3.61 -14.12
CA PRO A 232 -4.27 2.26 -14.65
C PRO A 232 -5.33 1.99 -15.72
N SER A 233 -5.04 1.11 -16.68
CA SER A 233 -6.00 0.63 -17.68
C SER A 233 -6.80 -0.58 -17.22
N ALA A 234 -6.41 -1.18 -16.08
CA ALA A 234 -7.11 -2.29 -15.42
C ALA A 234 -6.93 -2.21 -13.91
N GLY A 235 -7.77 -2.91 -13.14
CA GLY A 235 -7.83 -2.83 -11.67
C GLY A 235 -6.79 -3.70 -10.96
N TRP A 236 -5.51 -3.59 -11.31
CA TRP A 236 -4.45 -4.34 -10.64
C TRP A 236 -3.08 -3.64 -10.73
N MET A 237 -2.21 -4.02 -9.81
CA MET A 237 -0.76 -3.82 -9.88
C MET A 237 -0.05 -5.05 -9.31
N ALA A 238 1.18 -5.30 -9.71
CA ALA A 238 1.93 -6.48 -9.32
C ALA A 238 3.38 -6.12 -8.99
N GLY A 239 3.96 -6.77 -7.95
CA GLY A 239 5.33 -6.60 -7.53
C GLY A 239 6.05 -7.94 -7.38
N PHE A 240 7.20 -8.11 -8.03
CA PHE A 240 8.08 -9.25 -7.78
C PHE A 240 9.00 -8.92 -6.61
N ALA A 241 8.74 -9.56 -5.48
CA ALA A 241 9.45 -9.38 -4.21
C ALA A 241 10.19 -10.67 -3.85
N GLY A 242 11.48 -10.73 -4.15
CA GLY A 242 12.28 -11.94 -3.95
C GLY A 242 11.76 -13.11 -4.79
N ASP A 243 11.39 -14.19 -4.12
CA ASP A 243 10.87 -15.42 -4.70
C ASP A 243 9.33 -15.46 -4.76
N GLN A 244 8.66 -14.30 -4.64
CA GLN A 244 7.20 -14.19 -4.67
C GLN A 244 6.73 -13.12 -5.65
N LEU A 245 5.61 -13.39 -6.33
CA LEU A 245 4.83 -12.39 -7.04
C LEU A 245 3.68 -11.96 -6.15
N PHE A 246 3.66 -10.69 -5.75
CA PHE A 246 2.60 -10.06 -5.00
C PHE A 246 1.70 -9.26 -5.93
N ILE A 247 0.40 -9.54 -5.96
CA ILE A 247 -0.58 -8.87 -6.81
C ILE A 247 -1.63 -8.22 -5.93
N ILE A 248 -1.85 -6.91 -6.14
CA ILE A 248 -2.93 -6.13 -5.54
C ILE A 248 -3.98 -5.89 -6.61
N ARG A 249 -5.20 -6.38 -6.41
CA ARG A 249 -6.36 -6.14 -7.29
C ARG A 249 -7.36 -5.22 -6.58
N PHE A 250 -7.94 -4.31 -7.33
CA PHE A 250 -8.87 -3.29 -6.84
C PHE A 250 -9.92 -2.95 -7.90
N PRO A 251 -11.10 -2.43 -7.54
CA PRO A 251 -12.07 -1.94 -8.51
C PRO A 251 -11.48 -0.79 -9.34
N HIS A 252 -11.35 -1.01 -10.65
CA HIS A 252 -10.90 0.04 -11.58
C HIS A 252 -11.90 1.21 -11.60
N GLN A 253 -11.39 2.43 -11.53
CA GLN A 253 -12.19 3.66 -11.48
C GLN A 253 -11.91 4.55 -12.68
N ALA A 254 -12.93 5.26 -13.14
CA ALA A 254 -12.74 6.33 -14.11
C ALA A 254 -11.88 7.45 -13.48
N ARG A 255 -11.02 8.07 -14.28
CA ARG A 255 -10.18 9.20 -13.85
C ARG A 255 -10.97 10.32 -13.16
N SER A 256 -12.19 10.59 -13.63
CA SER A 256 -13.08 11.60 -13.06
C SER A 256 -13.58 11.30 -11.65
N SER A 257 -13.46 10.07 -11.17
CA SER A 257 -13.82 9.67 -9.80
C SER A 257 -12.69 9.84 -8.82
N ILE A 258 -11.46 9.98 -9.30
CA ILE A 258 -10.24 10.16 -8.49
C ILE A 258 -9.98 11.65 -8.33
N HIS A 259 -9.50 12.06 -7.14
CA HIS A 259 -9.17 13.46 -6.89
C HIS A 259 -8.15 13.99 -7.93
N PRO A 260 -8.27 15.24 -8.43
CA PRO A 260 -7.38 15.76 -9.48
C PRO A 260 -5.89 15.71 -9.17
N GLU A 261 -5.51 15.85 -7.91
CA GLU A 261 -4.11 15.78 -7.46
C GLU A 261 -3.51 14.38 -7.50
N GLN A 262 -4.35 13.33 -7.49
CA GLN A 262 -3.97 11.94 -7.32
C GLN A 262 -4.03 11.13 -8.62
N GLY A 263 -3.37 9.97 -8.64
CA GLY A 263 -3.63 8.86 -9.53
C GLY A 263 -4.51 7.82 -8.85
N GLN A 264 -5.18 6.92 -9.60
CA GLN A 264 -5.81 5.78 -8.94
C GLN A 264 -4.76 4.84 -8.35
N VAL A 265 -3.61 4.71 -9.00
CA VAL A 265 -2.41 4.07 -8.47
C VAL A 265 -1.32 5.14 -8.31
N GLU A 266 -0.66 5.15 -7.16
CA GLU A 266 0.52 5.96 -6.94
C GLU A 266 1.67 5.05 -6.49
N LEU A 267 2.88 5.40 -6.92
CA LEU A 267 4.09 4.69 -6.54
C LEU A 267 5.10 5.71 -6.01
N TYR A 268 5.47 5.60 -4.74
CA TYR A 268 6.58 6.36 -4.20
C TYR A 268 7.79 5.43 -4.06
N LEU A 269 8.87 5.75 -4.76
CA LEU A 269 10.11 5.01 -4.67
C LEU A 269 11.18 5.84 -3.97
N ASP A 270 11.79 5.26 -2.96
CA ASP A 270 13.05 5.68 -2.35
C ASP A 270 14.03 4.50 -2.47
N ASP A 271 14.78 4.46 -3.58
CA ASP A 271 15.79 3.44 -3.85
C ASP A 271 17.14 3.94 -3.31
N ALA A 272 17.29 3.82 -1.99
CA ALA A 272 18.49 4.24 -1.26
C ALA A 272 19.67 3.32 -1.54
N ALA A 273 20.89 3.87 -1.43
CA ALA A 273 22.14 3.12 -1.59
C ALA A 273 22.24 1.96 -0.58
N ASP A 274 21.72 2.14 0.63
CA ASP A 274 21.44 1.05 1.56
C ASP A 274 19.99 0.58 1.38
N PRO A 275 19.75 -0.65 0.92
CA PRO A 275 18.38 -1.18 0.72
C PRO A 275 17.56 -1.24 2.02
N GLY A 276 18.21 -1.24 3.18
CA GLY A 276 17.55 -1.16 4.48
C GLY A 276 16.80 0.15 4.67
N ASP A 277 17.34 1.25 4.15
CA ASP A 277 16.78 2.61 4.31
C ASP A 277 15.72 2.97 3.26
N GLY A 278 15.69 2.27 2.12
CA GLY A 278 14.77 2.56 1.02
C GLY A 278 13.41 1.86 1.16
N LEU A 279 12.45 2.25 0.34
CA LEU A 279 11.14 1.60 0.21
C LEU A 279 10.50 1.87 -1.15
N LEU A 280 9.54 1.02 -1.51
CA LEU A 280 8.56 1.28 -2.56
C LEU A 280 7.17 1.27 -1.92
N GLU A 281 6.40 2.35 -2.07
CA GLU A 281 4.99 2.38 -1.73
C GLU A 281 4.17 2.01 -2.97
N MET A 282 3.30 1.03 -2.81
CA MET A 282 2.30 0.59 -3.77
C MET A 282 0.94 1.06 -3.24
N GLU A 283 0.41 2.11 -3.83
CA GLU A 283 -0.72 2.84 -3.30
C GLU A 283 -1.92 2.76 -4.23
N VAL A 284 -3.13 2.64 -3.64
CA VAL A 284 -4.40 2.64 -4.37
C VAL A 284 -5.36 3.64 -3.76
N HIS A 285 -5.95 4.49 -4.60
CA HIS A 285 -6.97 5.45 -4.23
C HIS A 285 -8.36 4.98 -4.66
N ALA A 286 -9.30 5.05 -3.73
CA ALA A 286 -10.71 4.89 -4.00
C ALA A 286 -11.35 6.20 -4.55
N PRO A 287 -12.60 6.18 -5.00
CA PRO A 287 -13.29 7.40 -5.45
C PRO A 287 -13.35 8.46 -4.35
N TYR A 288 -12.99 9.70 -4.69
CA TYR A 288 -13.12 10.87 -3.82
C TYR A 288 -14.60 11.21 -3.61
N ARG A 289 -15.04 11.33 -2.37
CA ARG A 289 -16.45 11.54 -2.04
C ARG A 289 -16.66 12.52 -0.89
N THR A 290 -17.74 13.31 -0.98
CA THR A 290 -18.26 14.07 0.15
C THR A 290 -19.25 13.20 0.93
N LEU A 291 -19.01 13.03 2.22
CA LEU A 291 -19.84 12.30 3.15
C LEU A 291 -20.62 13.27 4.04
N GLN A 292 -21.94 13.20 4.02
CA GLN A 292 -22.79 13.91 4.98
C GLN A 292 -22.60 13.31 6.38
N PRO A 293 -23.02 14.00 7.47
CA PRO A 293 -22.97 13.46 8.83
C PRO A 293 -23.56 12.04 8.92
N GLY A 294 -22.78 11.12 9.47
CA GLY A 294 -23.17 9.72 9.64
C GLY A 294 -23.05 8.84 8.39
N GLN A 295 -22.82 9.40 7.20
CA GLN A 295 -22.60 8.62 5.98
C GLN A 295 -21.23 7.92 5.99
N SER A 296 -21.14 6.84 5.22
CA SER A 296 -19.92 6.05 5.06
C SER A 296 -19.56 5.87 3.57
N MET A 297 -18.28 5.67 3.32
CA MET A 297 -17.74 5.13 2.07
C MET A 297 -16.96 3.87 2.36
N GLU A 298 -16.80 3.03 1.34
CA GLU A 298 -16.08 1.76 1.44
C GLU A 298 -15.23 1.51 0.20
N ALA A 299 -14.09 0.86 0.39
CA ALA A 299 -13.23 0.36 -0.68
C ALA A 299 -12.57 -0.95 -0.25
N ALA A 300 -12.11 -1.72 -1.23
CA ALA A 300 -11.45 -3.00 -0.98
C ALA A 300 -10.30 -3.24 -1.95
N GLU A 301 -9.34 -4.00 -1.47
CA GLU A 301 -8.28 -4.63 -2.25
C GLU A 301 -8.32 -6.14 -2.05
N ARG A 302 -7.86 -6.88 -3.06
CA ARG A 302 -7.55 -8.31 -2.95
C ARG A 302 -6.07 -8.51 -3.18
N TRP A 303 -5.40 -9.10 -2.22
CA TRP A 303 -3.98 -9.41 -2.25
C TRP A 303 -3.79 -10.89 -2.55
N THR A 304 -3.02 -11.19 -3.56
CA THR A 304 -2.65 -12.57 -3.93
C THR A 304 -1.14 -12.67 -3.97
N VAL A 305 -0.57 -13.74 -3.41
CA VAL A 305 0.85 -14.07 -3.58
C VAL A 305 1.00 -15.41 -4.26
N LEU A 306 1.89 -15.46 -5.25
CA LEU A 306 2.23 -16.67 -5.99
C LEU A 306 3.73 -16.94 -5.88
N PRO A 307 4.18 -18.21 -5.88
CA PRO A 307 5.59 -18.54 -5.92
C PRO A 307 6.18 -18.12 -7.26
N TYR A 308 7.39 -17.56 -7.23
CA TYR A 308 8.15 -17.18 -8.41
C TYR A 308 9.61 -17.64 -8.27
N ASP A 309 9.98 -18.63 -9.05
CA ASP A 309 11.33 -19.20 -9.05
C ASP A 309 12.10 -18.84 -10.34
N GLY A 310 11.59 -17.86 -11.14
CA GLY A 310 12.17 -17.39 -12.38
C GLY A 310 13.33 -16.41 -12.18
N ALA A 311 13.98 -16.03 -13.26
CA ALA A 311 15.07 -15.06 -13.24
C ALA A 311 14.56 -13.64 -12.92
N ASP A 312 15.36 -12.84 -12.17
CA ASP A 312 15.06 -11.43 -11.90
C ASP A 312 15.34 -10.56 -13.13
N THR A 313 14.69 -10.90 -14.25
CA THR A 313 14.70 -10.11 -15.49
C THR A 313 13.27 -9.71 -15.87
N ARG A 314 13.14 -8.57 -16.54
CA ARG A 314 11.84 -8.09 -17.02
C ARG A 314 11.12 -9.14 -17.88
N GLU A 315 11.86 -9.77 -18.79
CA GLU A 315 11.34 -10.74 -19.75
C GLU A 315 10.76 -11.97 -19.04
N ALA A 316 11.50 -12.54 -18.08
CA ALA A 316 11.07 -13.70 -17.33
C ALA A 316 9.85 -13.36 -16.43
N GLN A 317 9.88 -12.21 -15.78
CA GLN A 317 8.79 -11.75 -14.93
C GLN A 317 7.51 -11.48 -15.72
N LEU A 318 7.60 -10.85 -16.89
CA LEU A 318 6.43 -10.64 -17.75
C LEU A 318 5.91 -11.94 -18.34
N ALA A 319 6.80 -12.86 -18.75
CA ALA A 319 6.37 -14.17 -19.21
C ALA A 319 5.57 -14.94 -18.13
N PHE A 320 6.02 -14.87 -16.88
CA PHE A 320 5.31 -15.46 -15.73
C PHE A 320 3.99 -14.74 -15.44
N LEU A 321 4.02 -13.41 -15.32
CA LEU A 321 2.84 -12.60 -14.99
C LEU A 321 1.72 -12.77 -16.02
N CYS A 322 2.06 -12.71 -17.32
CA CYS A 322 1.09 -12.77 -18.41
C CYS A 322 0.75 -14.21 -18.86
N GLY A 323 1.45 -15.20 -18.33
CA GLY A 323 1.23 -16.61 -18.58
C GLY A 323 0.71 -17.34 -17.35
N GLU A 324 1.59 -17.96 -16.60
CA GLU A 324 1.23 -18.83 -15.46
C GLU A 324 0.42 -18.12 -14.38
N ALA A 325 0.78 -16.88 -14.02
CA ALA A 325 0.03 -16.11 -13.02
C ALA A 325 -1.39 -15.79 -13.52
N ALA A 326 -1.52 -15.36 -14.80
CA ALA A 326 -2.81 -15.09 -15.41
C ALA A 326 -3.72 -16.35 -15.46
N GLU A 327 -3.14 -17.52 -15.75
CA GLU A 327 -3.87 -18.80 -15.74
C GLU A 327 -4.32 -19.18 -14.31
N ARG A 328 -3.43 -19.09 -13.32
CA ARG A 328 -3.74 -19.39 -11.91
C ARG A 328 -4.80 -18.46 -11.33
N LEU A 329 -4.83 -17.22 -11.77
CA LEU A 329 -5.83 -16.22 -11.35
C LEU A 329 -7.14 -16.32 -12.12
N GLU A 330 -7.21 -17.18 -13.15
CA GLU A 330 -8.32 -17.24 -14.10
C GLU A 330 -8.60 -15.89 -14.79
N GLU A 331 -7.53 -15.11 -15.01
CA GLU A 331 -7.54 -13.76 -15.60
C GLU A 331 -6.75 -13.76 -16.93
N PRO A 332 -7.22 -14.45 -17.98
CA PRO A 332 -6.45 -14.63 -19.22
C PRO A 332 -6.09 -13.32 -19.92
N ASN A 333 -6.76 -12.23 -19.57
CA ASN A 333 -6.49 -10.89 -20.09
C ASN A 333 -5.71 -10.00 -19.09
N LEU A 334 -5.07 -10.58 -18.07
CA LEU A 334 -4.33 -9.81 -17.05
C LEU A 334 -3.38 -8.79 -17.69
N CYS A 335 -2.67 -9.16 -18.76
CA CYS A 335 -1.77 -8.28 -19.51
C CYS A 335 -2.39 -7.71 -20.81
N GLY A 336 -3.71 -7.81 -21.00
CA GLY A 336 -4.34 -7.39 -22.25
C GLY A 336 -3.97 -8.28 -23.44
N THR A 337 -4.05 -7.73 -24.67
CA THR A 337 -3.71 -8.48 -25.90
C THR A 337 -2.19 -8.61 -26.15
N ALA A 338 -1.36 -8.12 -25.26
CA ALA A 338 0.09 -8.26 -25.32
C ALA A 338 0.51 -9.67 -24.84
N ASN A 339 0.09 -10.72 -25.54
CA ASN A 339 0.63 -12.06 -25.34
C ASN A 339 1.96 -12.18 -26.10
N PRO A 340 3.11 -12.32 -25.43
CA PRO A 340 4.41 -12.42 -26.10
C PRO A 340 4.62 -13.79 -26.85
N ARG A 341 3.59 -14.64 -26.94
CA ARG A 341 3.62 -15.92 -27.63
C ARG A 341 3.02 -15.88 -29.05
N ARG A 342 3.18 -14.78 -29.79
CA ARG A 342 2.96 -14.80 -31.24
C ARG A 342 4.21 -14.35 -32.00
#